data_7d3dcd78dd298a10d7741f1925fa2a7b
#
_entry.id   7d3dcd78dd298a10d7741f1925fa2a7b
#
_cell.length_a   1.000
_cell.length_b   1.000
_cell.length_c   1.000
_cell.angle_alpha   90.00
_cell.angle_beta   90.00
_cell.angle_gamma   90.00
#
_symmetry.space_group_name_H-M   'P 1'
#
loop_
_entity.id
_entity.type
_entity.pdbx_description
1 polymer ?
#
loop_
_entity_poly.entity_id
_entity_poly.type
_entity_poly.pdbx_seq_one_letter_code
_entity_poly.pdbx_strand_id
1 'polypeptide(L)'
;MPLVAPWNRKKRSQRERIGHERPGAVFGGPPITVTCECGQKRELKYGQDWTCEECGRRWDTNQIPAEQYQAIRNTQLRFRVLPVLYGLGVLALAMFFTLTGNIFSVFILLPLAVMLWMYFVRPFHRRRYRRAIAELPKWELRPE
;
A
#
# COMPACT_ATOMS: atom_id res chain seq x y z
N MET A 1 7.46 -40.65 14.13
CA MET A 1 6.84 -39.37 13.72
C MET A 1 7.73 -38.26 14.24
N PRO A 2 8.43 -37.50 13.41
CA PRO A 2 9.26 -36.40 13.90
C PRO A 2 8.37 -35.22 14.27
N LEU A 3 8.42 -34.80 15.52
CA LEU A 3 7.80 -33.60 16.07
C LEU A 3 8.46 -32.36 15.41
N VAL A 4 7.79 -31.78 14.45
CA VAL A 4 8.23 -30.50 13.83
C VAL A 4 8.08 -29.39 14.87
N ALA A 5 9.22 -28.87 15.33
CA ALA A 5 9.29 -27.87 16.37
C ALA A 5 8.49 -26.60 15.99
N PRO A 6 7.69 -26.03 16.90
CA PRO A 6 6.75 -24.92 16.63
C PRO A 6 7.41 -23.58 16.23
N TRP A 7 8.73 -23.45 16.43
CA TRP A 7 9.48 -22.23 16.10
C TRP A 7 9.66 -21.97 14.59
N ASN A 8 9.52 -23.00 13.77
CA ASN A 8 9.68 -22.85 12.31
C ASN A 8 8.46 -22.18 11.64
N ARG A 9 7.31 -22.12 12.33
CA ARG A 9 6.10 -21.47 11.82
C ARG A 9 6.18 -19.94 11.88
N LYS A 10 6.96 -19.39 12.83
CA LYS A 10 7.14 -17.92 12.99
C LYS A 10 8.04 -17.29 11.91
N LYS A 11 9.04 -18.01 11.39
CA LYS A 11 9.93 -17.52 10.32
C LYS A 11 9.23 -17.31 8.97
N ARG A 12 8.15 -18.04 8.69
CA ARG A 12 7.38 -17.88 7.45
C ARG A 12 6.53 -16.60 7.40
N SER A 13 6.11 -16.06 8.54
CA SER A 13 5.25 -14.88 8.57
C SER A 13 5.99 -13.56 8.38
N GLN A 14 7.30 -13.53 8.58
CA GLN A 14 8.12 -12.32 8.38
C GLN A 14 8.43 -12.02 6.91
N ARG A 15 8.45 -13.05 6.04
CA ARG A 15 8.78 -12.89 4.62
C ARG A 15 7.68 -12.25 3.77
N GLU A 16 6.46 -12.12 4.27
CA GLU A 16 5.30 -11.86 3.41
C GLU A 16 4.78 -10.43 3.42
N ARG A 17 5.33 -9.48 4.17
CA ARG A 17 4.58 -8.26 4.52
C ARG A 17 5.11 -6.90 4.09
N ILE A 18 6.18 -6.83 3.34
CA ILE A 18 6.58 -5.55 2.76
C ILE A 18 5.80 -5.34 1.46
N GLY A 19 4.92 -4.36 1.43
CA GLY A 19 4.03 -4.05 0.31
C GLY A 19 2.53 -4.26 0.58
N HIS A 20 2.14 -4.97 1.65
CA HIS A 20 0.75 -5.09 2.11
C HIS A 20 0.37 -4.04 3.17
N GLU A 21 1.29 -3.18 3.51
CA GLU A 21 1.11 -2.14 4.50
C GLU A 21 0.09 -1.11 4.03
N ARG A 22 -0.66 -0.58 4.99
CA ARG A 22 -1.63 0.48 4.73
C ARG A 22 -0.94 1.60 3.95
N PRO A 23 -1.56 2.09 2.89
CA PRO A 23 -1.00 3.21 2.16
C PRO A 23 -0.74 4.35 3.15
N GLY A 24 0.53 4.68 3.36
CA GLY A 24 0.95 5.77 4.24
C GLY A 24 0.36 7.10 3.84
N ALA A 25 0.56 8.12 4.66
CA ALA A 25 0.16 9.49 4.34
C ALA A 25 0.73 9.91 2.97
N VAL A 26 0.01 10.74 2.23
CA VAL A 26 0.35 11.14 0.85
C VAL A 26 1.79 11.65 0.75
N PHE A 27 2.29 12.31 1.81
CA PHE A 27 3.62 12.91 1.86
C PHE A 27 4.69 12.09 2.60
N GLY A 28 4.31 11.09 3.39
CA GLY A 28 5.22 10.38 4.30
C GLY A 28 5.77 9.04 3.79
N GLY A 29 5.31 8.56 2.63
CA GLY A 29 5.63 7.21 2.18
C GLY A 29 4.93 6.11 3.01
N PRO A 30 5.05 4.83 2.60
CA PRO A 30 4.46 3.73 3.35
C PRO A 30 5.24 3.51 4.66
N PRO A 31 4.53 3.31 5.79
CA PRO A 31 5.18 2.90 7.03
C PRO A 31 5.74 1.49 6.88
N ILE A 32 6.86 1.24 7.53
CA ILE A 32 7.52 -0.06 7.56
C ILE A 32 7.11 -0.75 8.85
N THR A 33 6.39 -1.87 8.76
CA THR A 33 6.00 -2.65 9.94
C THR A 33 7.11 -3.62 10.30
N VAL A 34 7.79 -3.37 11.40
CA VAL A 34 8.81 -4.26 11.96
C VAL A 34 8.15 -5.19 12.97
N THR A 35 8.40 -6.49 12.84
CA THR A 35 7.92 -7.50 13.78
C THR A 35 9.13 -8.12 14.47
N CYS A 36 9.27 -7.91 15.77
CA CYS A 36 10.32 -8.51 16.56
C CYS A 36 10.06 -10.00 16.78
N GLU A 37 11.12 -10.78 17.06
CA GLU A 37 11.01 -12.22 17.35
C GLU A 37 10.19 -12.50 18.64
N CYS A 38 10.14 -11.56 19.59
CA CYS A 38 9.28 -11.63 20.78
C CYS A 38 7.78 -11.47 20.46
N GLY A 39 7.43 -11.04 19.23
CA GLY A 39 6.06 -10.85 18.78
C GLY A 39 5.59 -9.40 18.78
N GLN A 40 6.36 -8.47 19.34
CA GLN A 40 6.03 -7.05 19.27
C GLN A 40 6.11 -6.54 17.82
N LYS A 41 5.16 -5.67 17.47
CA LYS A 41 5.07 -5.05 16.14
C LYS A 41 5.07 -3.54 16.30
N ARG A 42 5.87 -2.86 15.50
CA ARG A 42 5.88 -1.40 15.45
C ARG A 42 5.94 -0.90 14.02
N GLU A 43 5.20 0.16 13.74
CA GLU A 43 5.26 0.85 12.45
C GLU A 43 6.29 1.98 12.54
N LEU A 44 7.29 1.94 11.67
CA LEU A 44 8.39 2.91 11.60
C LEU A 44 8.34 3.65 10.27
N LYS A 45 8.80 4.89 10.27
CA LYS A 45 9.07 5.60 9.02
C LYS A 45 10.44 5.19 8.49
N TYR A 46 10.65 5.28 7.19
CA TYR A 46 11.96 5.08 6.60
C TYR A 46 13.00 6.01 7.23
N GLY A 47 14.15 5.48 7.61
CA GLY A 47 15.22 6.21 8.30
C GLY A 47 15.08 6.26 9.83
N GLN A 48 14.06 5.61 10.42
CA GLN A 48 13.92 5.48 11.86
C GLN A 48 14.46 4.14 12.34
N ASP A 49 15.06 4.15 13.51
CA ASP A 49 15.46 2.97 14.27
C ASP A 49 14.47 2.73 15.43
N TRP A 50 14.41 1.50 15.88
CA TRP A 50 13.61 1.10 17.01
C TRP A 50 14.28 -0.02 17.81
N THR A 51 14.36 0.18 19.11
CA THR A 51 14.81 -0.85 20.06
C THR A 51 13.59 -1.48 20.72
N CYS A 52 13.50 -2.80 20.65
CA CYS A 52 12.40 -3.53 21.27
C CYS A 52 12.52 -3.47 22.79
N GLU A 53 11.47 -3.07 23.50
CA GLU A 53 11.45 -2.92 24.94
C GLU A 53 11.53 -4.25 25.70
N GLU A 54 11.07 -5.35 25.09
CA GLU A 54 11.07 -6.67 25.73
C GLU A 54 12.38 -7.44 25.58
N CYS A 55 13.00 -7.40 24.39
CA CYS A 55 14.18 -8.21 24.09
C CYS A 55 15.45 -7.38 23.82
N GLY A 56 15.37 -6.04 23.83
CA GLY A 56 16.51 -5.13 23.65
C GLY A 56 17.11 -5.10 22.24
N ARG A 57 16.53 -5.83 21.27
CA ARG A 57 17.05 -5.85 19.89
C ARG A 57 16.76 -4.56 19.16
N ARG A 58 17.75 -4.04 18.48
CA ARG A 58 17.64 -2.84 17.67
C ARG A 58 17.32 -3.19 16.22
N TRP A 59 16.39 -2.44 15.64
CA TRP A 59 15.96 -2.56 14.25
C TRP A 59 16.20 -1.23 13.55
N ASP A 60 17.00 -1.25 12.49
CA ASP A 60 17.27 -0.07 11.69
C ASP A 60 16.65 -0.20 10.30
N THR A 61 15.81 0.77 9.93
CA THR A 61 15.19 0.83 8.61
C THR A 61 16.13 1.35 7.52
N ASN A 62 17.29 1.91 7.88
CA ASN A 62 18.33 2.34 6.92
C ASN A 62 19.00 1.16 6.20
N GLN A 63 18.85 -0.08 6.70
CA GLN A 63 19.30 -1.28 5.99
C GLN A 63 18.60 -1.46 4.64
N ILE A 64 17.45 -0.80 4.43
CA ILE A 64 16.72 -0.84 3.17
C ILE A 64 17.34 0.15 2.19
N PRO A 65 17.79 -0.27 0.99
CA PRO A 65 18.33 0.64 0.00
C PRO A 65 17.31 1.72 -0.38
N ALA A 66 17.72 2.99 -0.35
CA ALA A 66 16.86 4.14 -0.63
C ALA A 66 16.15 4.04 -1.99
N GLU A 67 16.83 3.52 -3.00
CA GLU A 67 16.29 3.33 -4.34
C GLU A 67 15.09 2.37 -4.35
N GLN A 68 15.19 1.29 -3.61
CA GLN A 68 14.13 0.30 -3.52
C GLN A 68 12.92 0.84 -2.76
N TYR A 69 13.14 1.57 -1.67
CA TYR A 69 12.07 2.24 -0.96
C TYR A 69 11.36 3.28 -1.85
N GLN A 70 12.12 4.06 -2.61
CA GLN A 70 11.54 5.01 -3.58
C GLN A 70 10.76 4.31 -4.68
N ALA A 71 11.20 3.16 -5.17
CA ALA A 71 10.48 2.37 -6.16
C ALA A 71 9.09 1.95 -5.65
N ILE A 72 8.98 1.51 -4.40
CA ILE A 72 7.69 1.19 -3.77
C ILE A 72 6.82 2.44 -3.64
N ARG A 73 7.39 3.54 -3.13
CA ARG A 73 6.68 4.80 -2.97
C ARG A 73 6.12 5.30 -4.31
N ASN A 74 6.93 5.28 -5.36
CA ASN A 74 6.52 5.70 -6.69
C ASN A 74 5.42 4.80 -7.25
N THR A 75 5.54 3.49 -7.07
CA THR A 75 4.50 2.53 -7.46
C THR A 75 3.19 2.83 -6.75
N GLN A 76 3.21 3.02 -5.43
CA GLN A 76 2.00 3.35 -4.67
C GLN A 76 1.38 4.69 -5.10
N LEU A 77 2.21 5.73 -5.32
CA LEU A 77 1.73 7.03 -5.79
C LEU A 77 1.07 6.91 -7.17
N ARG A 78 1.70 6.21 -8.12
CA ARG A 78 1.16 5.99 -9.45
C ARG A 78 -0.23 5.35 -9.41
N PHE A 79 -0.42 4.36 -8.54
CA PHE A 79 -1.71 3.70 -8.40
C PHE A 79 -2.75 4.54 -7.62
N ARG A 80 -2.35 5.54 -6.84
CA ARG A 80 -3.27 6.49 -6.19
C ARG A 80 -3.76 7.58 -7.13
N VAL A 81 -2.95 7.97 -8.10
CA VAL A 81 -3.30 9.05 -9.05
C VAL A 81 -4.48 8.65 -9.92
N LEU A 82 -4.59 7.39 -10.34
CA LEU A 82 -5.68 6.95 -11.24
C LEU A 82 -7.09 7.19 -10.68
N PRO A 83 -7.45 6.78 -9.43
CA PRO A 83 -8.76 7.08 -8.87
C PRO A 83 -9.03 8.57 -8.72
N VAL A 84 -8.01 9.36 -8.40
CA VAL A 84 -8.14 10.82 -8.29
C VAL A 84 -8.45 11.43 -9.66
N LEU A 85 -7.71 11.07 -10.69
CA LEU A 85 -7.95 11.55 -12.06
C LEU A 85 -9.34 11.12 -12.57
N TYR A 86 -9.76 9.90 -12.26
CA TYR A 86 -11.10 9.45 -12.61
C TYR A 86 -12.17 10.31 -11.94
N GLY A 87 -12.06 10.55 -10.64
CA GLY A 87 -13.00 11.40 -9.88
C GLY A 87 -13.04 12.84 -10.40
N LEU A 88 -11.88 13.43 -10.69
CA LEU A 88 -11.78 14.77 -11.29
C LEU A 88 -12.42 14.82 -12.67
N GLY A 89 -12.23 13.80 -13.50
CA GLY A 89 -12.85 13.71 -14.83
C GLY A 89 -14.38 13.65 -14.74
N VAL A 90 -14.91 12.83 -13.83
CA VAL A 90 -16.37 12.75 -13.61
C VAL A 90 -16.93 14.09 -13.09
N LEU A 91 -16.20 14.74 -12.17
CA LEU A 91 -16.59 16.04 -11.62
C LEU A 91 -16.59 17.13 -12.71
N ALA A 92 -15.56 17.20 -13.53
CA ALA A 92 -15.46 18.16 -14.64
C ALA A 92 -16.62 17.96 -15.64
N LEU A 93 -16.93 16.71 -15.96
CA LEU A 93 -18.04 16.39 -16.86
C LEU A 93 -19.40 16.75 -16.26
N ALA A 94 -19.61 16.50 -14.97
CA ALA A 94 -20.81 16.91 -14.25
C ALA A 94 -20.96 18.43 -14.23
N MET A 95 -19.89 19.18 -13.96
CA MET A 95 -19.90 20.65 -14.03
C MET A 95 -20.24 21.15 -15.42
N PHE A 96 -19.66 20.56 -16.45
CA PHE A 96 -19.98 20.92 -17.85
C PHE A 96 -21.48 20.78 -18.16
N PHE A 97 -22.07 19.64 -17.82
CA PHE A 97 -23.51 19.43 -18.05
C PHE A 97 -24.39 20.36 -17.20
N THR A 98 -23.97 20.71 -16.00
CA THR A 98 -24.70 21.66 -15.16
C THR A 98 -24.68 23.06 -15.77
N LEU A 99 -23.51 23.53 -16.25
CA LEU A 99 -23.34 24.83 -16.88
C LEU A 99 -24.09 24.96 -18.22
N THR A 100 -24.24 23.86 -18.96
CA THR A 100 -25.03 23.84 -20.20
C THR A 100 -26.54 23.69 -19.97
N GLY A 101 -26.99 23.71 -18.71
CA GLY A 101 -28.40 23.58 -18.35
C GLY A 101 -28.98 22.17 -18.44
N ASN A 102 -28.15 21.16 -18.72
CA ASN A 102 -28.57 19.79 -18.90
C ASN A 102 -28.40 18.96 -17.61
N ILE A 103 -29.10 19.38 -16.56
CA ILE A 103 -29.03 18.76 -15.22
C ILE A 103 -29.45 17.28 -15.27
N PHE A 104 -30.39 16.92 -16.16
CA PHE A 104 -30.85 15.54 -16.29
C PHE A 104 -29.73 14.56 -16.64
N SER A 105 -28.77 15.01 -17.46
CA SER A 105 -27.60 14.20 -17.82
C SER A 105 -26.69 13.91 -16.62
N VAL A 106 -26.65 14.77 -15.61
CA VAL A 106 -25.86 14.55 -14.39
C VAL A 106 -26.43 13.40 -13.56
N PHE A 107 -27.77 13.29 -13.46
CA PHE A 107 -28.45 12.20 -12.74
C PHE A 107 -28.19 10.82 -13.38
N ILE A 108 -27.96 10.77 -14.67
CA ILE A 108 -27.62 9.54 -15.39
C ILE A 108 -26.12 9.27 -15.32
N LEU A 109 -25.30 10.32 -15.47
CA LEU A 109 -23.84 10.22 -15.49
C LEU A 109 -23.28 9.69 -14.17
N LEU A 110 -23.73 10.20 -13.02
CA LEU A 110 -23.18 9.84 -11.73
C LEU A 110 -23.34 8.34 -11.40
N PRO A 111 -24.55 7.75 -11.44
CA PRO A 111 -24.68 6.32 -11.19
C PRO A 111 -23.95 5.46 -12.21
N LEU A 112 -23.94 5.87 -13.50
CA LEU A 112 -23.19 5.18 -14.54
C LEU A 112 -21.68 5.19 -14.26
N ALA A 113 -21.13 6.33 -13.86
CA ALA A 113 -19.71 6.46 -13.49
C ALA A 113 -19.38 5.58 -12.27
N VAL A 114 -20.24 5.56 -11.25
CA VAL A 114 -20.05 4.68 -10.08
C VAL A 114 -20.07 3.21 -10.48
N MET A 115 -21.03 2.80 -11.31
CA MET A 115 -21.09 1.43 -11.81
C MET A 115 -19.84 1.06 -12.61
N LEU A 116 -19.41 1.91 -13.53
CA LEU A 116 -18.21 1.70 -14.34
C LEU A 116 -16.97 1.56 -13.45
N TRP A 117 -16.85 2.42 -12.44
CA TRP A 117 -15.77 2.32 -11.46
C TRP A 117 -15.79 0.99 -10.70
N MET A 118 -16.93 0.61 -10.14
CA MET A 118 -17.03 -0.57 -9.28
C MET A 118 -16.82 -1.87 -10.04
N TYR A 119 -17.41 -2.00 -11.23
CA TYR A 119 -17.40 -3.26 -11.98
C TYR A 119 -16.17 -3.42 -12.90
N PHE A 120 -15.65 -2.34 -13.45
CA PHE A 120 -14.56 -2.42 -14.43
C PHE A 120 -13.24 -1.83 -13.89
N VAL A 121 -13.22 -0.57 -13.48
CA VAL A 121 -11.97 0.12 -13.16
C VAL A 121 -11.34 -0.45 -11.89
N ARG A 122 -12.11 -0.60 -10.83
CA ARG A 122 -11.62 -1.08 -9.53
C ARG A 122 -11.02 -2.48 -9.56
N PRO A 123 -11.67 -3.53 -10.13
CA PRO A 123 -11.08 -4.86 -10.17
C PRO A 123 -9.83 -4.93 -11.04
N PHE A 124 -9.83 -4.24 -12.17
CA PHE A 124 -8.68 -4.17 -13.06
C PHE A 124 -7.50 -3.44 -12.41
N HIS A 125 -7.76 -2.31 -11.76
CA HIS A 125 -6.78 -1.55 -10.99
C HIS A 125 -6.18 -2.37 -9.85
N ARG A 126 -7.01 -3.09 -9.07
CA ARG A 126 -6.54 -3.97 -8.00
C ARG A 126 -5.65 -5.11 -8.51
N ARG A 127 -5.99 -5.72 -9.64
CA ARG A 127 -5.17 -6.78 -10.24
C ARG A 127 -3.80 -6.25 -10.68
N ARG A 128 -3.76 -5.09 -11.34
CA ARG A 128 -2.51 -4.43 -11.72
C ARG A 128 -1.66 -4.04 -10.51
N TYR A 129 -2.27 -3.47 -9.50
CA TYR A 129 -1.58 -3.10 -8.26
C TYR A 129 -0.95 -4.31 -7.57
N ARG A 130 -1.68 -5.41 -7.43
CA ARG A 130 -1.14 -6.65 -6.84
C ARG A 130 0.03 -7.22 -7.63
N ARG A 131 -0.02 -7.18 -8.95
CA ARG A 131 1.09 -7.62 -9.81
C ARG A 131 2.30 -6.71 -9.62
N ALA A 132 2.13 -5.42 -9.67
CA ALA A 132 3.21 -4.45 -9.49
C ALA A 132 3.90 -4.59 -8.11
N ILE A 133 3.14 -4.87 -7.04
CA ILE A 133 3.73 -5.12 -5.71
C ILE A 133 4.44 -6.48 -5.66
N ALA A 134 3.93 -7.51 -6.32
CA ALA A 134 4.57 -8.83 -6.33
C ALA A 134 5.94 -8.83 -7.03
N GLU A 135 6.14 -7.91 -7.97
CA GLU A 135 7.40 -7.71 -8.70
C GLU A 135 8.45 -6.91 -7.89
N LEU A 136 8.04 -6.25 -6.80
CA LEU A 136 8.96 -5.50 -5.97
C LEU A 136 9.85 -6.42 -5.13
N PRO A 137 11.13 -6.03 -4.91
CA PRO A 137 12.06 -6.82 -4.11
C PRO A 137 11.52 -6.96 -2.68
N LYS A 138 11.64 -8.17 -2.14
CA LYS A 138 11.28 -8.47 -0.75
C LYS A 138 12.51 -8.26 0.12
N TRP A 139 12.39 -7.44 1.15
CA TRP A 139 13.49 -7.20 2.08
C TRP A 139 13.33 -7.97 3.38
N GLU A 140 14.45 -8.36 3.94
CA GLU A 140 14.55 -8.89 5.28
C GLU A 140 15.36 -7.89 6.12
N LEU A 141 14.72 -7.24 7.10
CA LEU A 141 15.41 -6.48 8.12
C LEU A 141 16.06 -7.48 9.08
N ARG A 142 17.34 -7.27 9.41
CA ARG A 142 18.07 -8.05 10.41
C ARG A 142 18.19 -7.24 11.69
N PRO A 143 17.91 -7.83 12.85
CA PRO A 143 18.18 -7.16 14.12
C PRO A 143 19.70 -7.01 14.31
N GLU A 144 20.10 -5.89 14.82
CA GLU A 144 21.46 -5.61 15.30
C GLU A 144 21.59 -5.92 16.79
#